data_1eb3b733688da7dcb54a92b63977cb33
#
_entry.id   1eb3b733688da7dcb54a92b63977cb33
#
_cell.length_a   1.000
_cell.length_b   1.000
_cell.length_c   1.000
_cell.angle_alpha   90.00
_cell.angle_beta   90.00
_cell.angle_gamma   90.00
#
_symmetry.space_group_name_H-M   'P 1'
#
loop_
_entity.id
_entity.type
_entity.pdbx_description
1 polymer ?
#
loop_
_entity_poly.entity_id
_entity_poly.type
_entity_poly.pdbx_seq_one_letter_code
_entity_poly.pdbx_strand_id
1 'polypeptide(L)'
;MSFANQFGKLFNRKSAPAEAEAGAEGNSDLLSAESPDAGASRDPYQVEPMNSVQGDVDSYAPGSDDTVGVDSELITLPVLGSATAAAHQRRLLALLAVGVVALGVIAAWVLRQADQSAQQLAATGQSLMQSQRLAKSVSQALVGSPQAFPDVVESSGVLARNIRALSSGDAELGMPALGEPYKPELDAVIPMMERAERNAGVVMAQQKILTQVGDALRTINRQSSDLLEIAETVSSLKLQQNAPASEISAAGQLVMLTQRIGKSANEFQTMEGVSPEAVFLLGKDLNSFKEIAQGLLDGSPELRLTATKDAQTREQLEALIKLYEETRTQASAILGNLQGLVSAREAQSSIISDSEPLRRQLEGLQDKLSSQTGLGAGQFAALALAGLFVLLCGIGISRVQLLDSRGRQAAAE
;
A
#
# COMPACT_ATOMS: atom_id res chain seq x y z
N MET A 1 -22.80 24.30 15.21
CA MET A 1 -23.66 23.44 14.39
C MET A 1 -22.84 23.03 13.18
N SER A 2 -22.59 21.98 13.15
CA SER A 2 -21.75 20.80 13.04
C SER A 2 -21.69 20.33 11.58
N PHE A 3 -20.48 20.21 11.06
CA PHE A 3 -20.08 19.69 9.71
C PHE A 3 -20.39 18.20 9.51
N ALA A 4 -20.92 17.53 10.52
CA ALA A 4 -21.20 16.08 10.50
C ALA A 4 -22.46 15.68 9.73
N ASN A 5 -23.33 16.63 9.31
CA ASN A 5 -24.61 16.30 8.68
C ASN A 5 -24.64 16.34 7.14
N GLN A 6 -23.53 16.66 6.48
CA GLN A 6 -23.45 16.63 5.02
C GLN A 6 -22.87 15.35 4.42
N PHE A 7 -22.15 14.55 5.19
CA PHE A 7 -21.56 13.30 4.71
C PHE A 7 -22.50 12.09 4.72
N GLY A 8 -23.61 12.16 5.45
CA GLY A 8 -24.57 11.06 5.57
C GLY A 8 -25.50 10.83 4.37
N LYS A 9 -25.54 11.73 3.40
CA LYS A 9 -26.47 11.64 2.25
C LYS A 9 -25.88 11.05 0.96
N LEU A 10 -24.59 10.76 0.92
CA LEU A 10 -23.90 10.23 -0.29
C LEU A 10 -23.77 8.70 -0.34
N PHE A 11 -24.07 7.98 0.73
CA PHE A 11 -23.86 6.52 0.79
C PHE A 11 -25.13 5.68 0.95
N ASN A 12 -26.33 6.24 0.71
CA ASN A 12 -27.56 5.45 0.73
C ASN A 12 -28.18 5.34 -0.68
N ARG A 13 -27.54 4.57 -1.55
CA ARG A 13 -28.17 4.05 -2.77
C ARG A 13 -28.24 2.52 -2.66
N LYS A 14 -29.47 2.08 -2.40
CA LYS A 14 -29.95 0.69 -2.37
C LYS A 14 -29.42 -0.11 -3.54
N SER A 15 -28.81 -1.24 -3.25
CA SER A 15 -28.71 -2.40 -4.14
C SER A 15 -29.94 -3.29 -3.94
N ALA A 16 -30.69 -3.51 -4.98
CA ALA A 16 -31.73 -4.54 -5.05
C ALA A 16 -31.11 -5.87 -5.55
N PRO A 17 -31.64 -7.04 -5.14
CA PRO A 17 -31.07 -8.33 -5.46
C PRO A 17 -31.54 -8.81 -6.85
N ALA A 18 -30.66 -9.43 -7.61
CA ALA A 18 -31.01 -10.23 -8.79
C ALA A 18 -30.92 -11.70 -8.43
N GLU A 19 -32.04 -12.37 -8.64
CA GLU A 19 -32.25 -13.80 -8.51
C GLU A 19 -31.48 -14.60 -9.57
N ALA A 20 -31.15 -15.81 -9.17
CA ALA A 20 -30.48 -16.82 -9.96
C ALA A 20 -31.47 -17.48 -10.94
N GLU A 21 -31.03 -17.82 -12.15
CA GLU A 21 -31.49 -18.99 -12.87
C GLU A 21 -30.33 -19.68 -13.59
N ALA A 22 -30.38 -20.99 -13.46
CA ALA A 22 -29.45 -22.00 -13.94
C ALA A 22 -29.77 -22.41 -15.41
N GLY A 23 -28.78 -22.97 -16.08
CA GLY A 23 -28.95 -23.77 -17.31
C GLY A 23 -27.66 -23.71 -18.14
N ALA A 24 -26.82 -24.63 -17.99
CA ALA A 24 -26.56 -25.91 -18.62
C ALA A 24 -25.97 -25.86 -20.04
N GLU A 25 -24.80 -26.47 -20.14
CA GLU A 25 -24.26 -27.26 -21.28
C GLU A 25 -24.03 -26.53 -22.61
N GLY A 26 -22.91 -26.62 -23.21
CA GLY A 26 -22.07 -27.68 -23.59
C GLY A 26 -21.10 -27.29 -24.69
N ASN A 27 -20.02 -27.93 -24.60
CA ASN A 27 -19.16 -28.49 -25.66
C ASN A 27 -18.38 -27.57 -26.60
N SER A 28 -17.13 -27.61 -26.39
CA SER A 28 -16.04 -28.31 -27.13
C SER A 28 -15.77 -27.89 -28.55
N ASP A 29 -14.53 -27.77 -28.74
CA ASP A 29 -13.66 -28.19 -29.83
C ASP A 29 -13.25 -27.18 -30.91
N LEU A 30 -11.98 -26.94 -30.81
CA LEU A 30 -10.91 -27.39 -31.71
C LEU A 30 -10.54 -26.53 -32.92
N LEU A 31 -9.25 -26.29 -32.94
CA LEU A 31 -8.32 -26.30 -34.08
C LEU A 31 -8.22 -25.02 -34.91
N SER A 32 -7.09 -24.41 -34.72
CA SER A 32 -5.88 -24.54 -35.56
C SER A 32 -5.95 -23.97 -36.98
N ALA A 33 -4.97 -23.15 -37.20
CA ALA A 33 -4.11 -23.16 -38.36
C ALA A 33 -4.43 -22.26 -39.56
N GLU A 34 -3.33 -21.63 -39.91
CA GLU A 34 -2.84 -21.36 -41.26
C GLU A 34 -3.34 -20.17 -42.05
N SER A 35 -2.38 -19.26 -42.17
CA SER A 35 -2.21 -18.47 -43.40
C SER A 35 -1.95 -19.42 -44.58
N PRO A 36 -2.33 -19.08 -45.83
CA PRO A 36 -1.36 -18.40 -46.67
C PRO A 36 -1.96 -17.38 -47.67
N ASP A 37 -1.15 -16.41 -47.94
CA ASP A 37 -0.58 -15.98 -49.25
C ASP A 37 -1.47 -15.64 -50.44
N ALA A 38 -1.08 -14.52 -51.08
CA ALA A 38 -1.10 -14.17 -52.48
C ALA A 38 -2.42 -13.82 -53.18
N GLY A 39 -2.38 -12.66 -53.79
CA GLY A 39 -3.17 -12.41 -54.96
C GLY A 39 -3.65 -10.98 -55.12
N ALA A 40 -2.80 -10.13 -55.58
CA ALA A 40 -2.80 -9.41 -56.85
C ALA A 40 -4.10 -8.73 -57.28
N SER A 41 -3.87 -7.48 -57.65
CA SER A 41 -4.51 -6.73 -58.75
C SER A 41 -5.73 -5.90 -58.41
N ARG A 42 -5.67 -4.62 -58.52
CA ARG A 42 -5.68 -3.77 -59.68
C ARG A 42 -5.88 -2.33 -59.30
N ASP A 43 -4.92 -1.53 -59.57
CA ASP A 43 -5.06 -0.11 -59.85
C ASP A 43 -5.93 0.07 -61.11
N PRO A 44 -6.76 1.09 -61.16
CA PRO A 44 -6.87 1.82 -62.39
C PRO A 44 -7.02 3.32 -62.08
N TYR A 45 -6.05 4.09 -62.40
CA TYR A 45 -6.10 5.40 -63.03
C TYR A 45 -4.69 6.01 -63.07
N GLN A 46 -3.90 5.45 -64.00
CA GLN A 46 -2.83 6.19 -64.68
C GLN A 46 -3.47 7.07 -65.74
N VAL A 47 -3.18 8.36 -65.71
CA VAL A 47 -3.32 9.23 -66.89
C VAL A 47 -1.92 9.77 -67.16
N GLU A 48 -1.41 9.30 -68.28
CA GLU A 48 -0.14 9.69 -68.88
C GLU A 48 -0.11 11.16 -69.37
N PRO A 49 1.06 11.75 -69.58
CA PRO A 49 1.20 13.15 -69.97
C PRO A 49 1.09 13.28 -71.53
N MET A 50 0.25 14.18 -71.98
CA MET A 50 0.25 14.56 -73.38
C MET A 50 1.21 15.66 -73.69
N ASN A 51 2.07 15.37 -74.62
CA ASN A 51 3.18 16.10 -75.19
C ASN A 51 2.72 17.28 -76.09
N SER A 52 3.49 18.36 -75.96
CA SER A 52 3.82 19.37 -76.96
C SER A 52 2.97 19.54 -78.23
N VAL A 53 2.43 20.73 -78.39
CA VAL A 53 2.37 21.38 -79.70
C VAL A 53 2.97 22.76 -79.59
N GLN A 54 4.05 22.91 -80.32
CA GLN A 54 4.79 24.11 -80.61
C GLN A 54 4.02 24.86 -81.70
N GLY A 55 3.76 26.14 -81.51
CA GLY A 55 3.16 27.02 -82.50
C GLY A 55 3.65 28.44 -82.30
N ASP A 56 4.55 28.79 -83.16
CA ASP A 56 5.18 30.09 -83.29
C ASP A 56 4.14 31.19 -83.64
N VAL A 57 4.60 32.36 -83.36
CA VAL A 57 4.62 33.62 -84.07
C VAL A 57 3.83 34.85 -83.53
N ASP A 58 4.63 35.81 -83.42
CA ASP A 58 4.50 37.24 -83.58
C ASP A 58 4.03 38.15 -82.43
N SER A 59 5.03 38.72 -81.89
CA SER A 59 5.38 40.13 -81.92
C SER A 59 4.23 41.12 -81.96
N TYR A 60 3.93 41.75 -80.81
CA TYR A 60 3.55 43.13 -80.67
C TYR A 60 3.92 43.63 -79.23
N ALA A 61 4.86 44.50 -79.13
CA ALA A 61 5.03 45.48 -78.06
C ALA A 61 4.70 46.85 -78.66
N PRO A 62 4.56 47.91 -77.90
CA PRO A 62 4.38 48.13 -76.47
C PRO A 62 3.12 48.92 -76.10
N GLY A 63 2.63 48.78 -74.96
CA GLY A 63 1.62 49.64 -74.39
C GLY A 63 1.79 49.72 -72.89
N SER A 64 2.47 50.76 -72.49
CA SER A 64 2.42 51.48 -71.22
C SER A 64 1.63 50.89 -70.05
N ASP A 65 2.40 50.47 -69.05
CA ASP A 65 2.30 50.93 -67.70
C ASP A 65 0.92 51.52 -67.30
N ASP A 66 0.16 50.70 -66.61
CA ASP A 66 -0.73 51.15 -65.55
C ASP A 66 -0.76 50.04 -64.50
N THR A 67 0.32 50.00 -63.76
CA THR A 67 0.27 49.43 -62.41
C THR A 67 -0.60 50.38 -61.59
N VAL A 68 -1.90 50.09 -61.54
CA VAL A 68 -2.74 50.62 -60.47
C VAL A 68 -2.12 50.15 -59.18
N GLY A 69 -1.27 51.00 -58.63
CA GLY A 69 -0.80 50.87 -57.25
C GLY A 69 -2.04 50.95 -56.38
N VAL A 70 -2.48 49.78 -55.94
CA VAL A 70 -3.34 49.70 -54.76
C VAL A 70 -2.47 50.27 -53.64
N ASP A 71 -2.70 51.56 -53.32
CA ASP A 71 -2.17 52.20 -52.13
C ASP A 71 -2.59 51.30 -50.92
N SER A 72 -1.69 50.43 -50.54
CA SER A 72 -1.88 49.60 -49.35
C SER A 72 -1.78 50.57 -48.17
N GLU A 73 -2.95 51.00 -47.69
CA GLU A 73 -3.10 51.81 -46.49
C GLU A 73 -2.24 51.27 -45.34
N LEU A 74 -1.27 52.07 -44.89
CA LEU A 74 -0.39 51.79 -43.83
C LEU A 74 -1.17 51.87 -42.52
N ILE A 75 -1.44 50.68 -41.91
CA ILE A 75 -2.09 50.57 -40.58
C ILE A 75 -1.01 50.74 -39.51
N THR A 76 -1.19 51.72 -38.62
CA THR A 76 -0.30 51.92 -37.47
C THR A 76 -0.86 51.20 -36.26
N LEU A 77 -0.12 50.18 -35.74
CA LEU A 77 -0.43 49.52 -34.45
C LEU A 77 0.52 50.03 -33.36
N PRO A 78 0.02 50.28 -32.12
CA PRO A 78 0.78 50.97 -31.06
C PRO A 78 2.07 50.26 -30.60
N VAL A 79 2.30 48.98 -30.96
CA VAL A 79 3.51 48.23 -30.60
C VAL A 79 4.28 47.72 -31.82
N LEU A 80 3.60 47.50 -32.97
CA LEU A 80 4.18 46.92 -34.19
C LEU A 80 4.56 47.95 -35.26
N GLY A 81 4.33 49.26 -35.03
CA GLY A 81 4.65 50.32 -35.96
C GLY A 81 3.68 50.40 -37.15
N SER A 82 4.07 51.08 -38.22
CA SER A 82 3.32 51.20 -39.46
C SER A 82 3.73 50.15 -40.49
N ALA A 83 2.78 49.34 -40.93
CA ALA A 83 2.99 48.34 -41.98
C ALA A 83 1.66 48.04 -42.70
N THR A 84 1.71 47.33 -43.83
CA THR A 84 0.54 46.88 -44.56
C THR A 84 -0.26 45.86 -43.73
N ALA A 85 -1.60 45.80 -43.90
CA ALA A 85 -2.49 44.86 -43.20
C ALA A 85 -1.98 43.38 -43.26
N ALA A 86 -1.51 42.95 -44.42
CA ALA A 86 -0.96 41.61 -44.64
C ALA A 86 0.34 41.36 -43.86
N ALA A 87 1.20 42.37 -43.72
CA ALA A 87 2.45 42.24 -42.97
C ALA A 87 2.17 42.17 -41.44
N HIS A 88 1.24 42.98 -40.92
CA HIS A 88 0.79 42.92 -39.53
C HIS A 88 0.11 41.59 -39.21
N GLN A 89 -0.74 41.11 -40.11
CA GLN A 89 -1.43 39.80 -39.92
C GLN A 89 -0.42 38.63 -39.86
N ARG A 90 0.59 38.59 -40.75
CA ARG A 90 1.64 37.55 -40.72
C ARG A 90 2.45 37.62 -39.43
N ARG A 91 2.86 38.82 -38.97
CA ARG A 91 3.61 38.98 -37.70
C ARG A 91 2.78 38.58 -36.51
N LEU A 92 1.51 38.95 -36.41
CA LEU A 92 0.61 38.60 -35.33
C LEU A 92 0.30 37.10 -35.32
N LEU A 93 0.12 36.46 -36.48
CA LEU A 93 -0.05 35.01 -36.59
C LEU A 93 1.21 34.26 -36.14
N ALA A 94 2.40 34.74 -36.53
CA ALA A 94 3.65 34.12 -36.02
C ALA A 94 3.80 34.28 -34.49
N LEU A 95 3.50 35.46 -33.93
CA LEU A 95 3.51 35.70 -32.49
C LEU A 95 2.44 34.85 -31.76
N LEU A 96 1.26 34.74 -32.36
CA LEU A 96 0.21 33.85 -31.81
C LEU A 96 0.66 32.39 -31.78
N ALA A 97 1.25 31.90 -32.88
CA ALA A 97 1.76 30.53 -32.95
C ALA A 97 2.84 30.29 -31.90
N VAL A 98 3.79 31.19 -31.74
CA VAL A 98 4.82 31.12 -30.69
C VAL A 98 4.17 31.17 -29.30
N GLY A 99 3.20 32.07 -29.10
CA GLY A 99 2.47 32.15 -27.80
C GLY A 99 1.71 30.90 -27.46
N VAL A 100 1.03 30.25 -28.41
CA VAL A 100 0.31 29.01 -28.22
C VAL A 100 1.28 27.85 -27.89
N VAL A 101 2.40 27.76 -28.60
CA VAL A 101 3.44 26.77 -28.32
C VAL A 101 4.03 26.99 -26.93
N ALA A 102 4.36 28.24 -26.57
CA ALA A 102 4.87 28.56 -25.24
C ALA A 102 3.86 28.21 -24.13
N LEU A 103 2.59 28.53 -24.33
CA LEU A 103 1.50 28.18 -23.40
C LEU A 103 1.40 26.64 -23.24
N GLY A 104 1.47 25.91 -24.36
CA GLY A 104 1.45 24.44 -24.34
C GLY A 104 2.64 23.83 -23.58
N VAL A 105 3.85 24.39 -23.79
CA VAL A 105 5.06 23.93 -23.05
C VAL A 105 4.96 24.25 -21.57
N ILE A 106 4.51 25.45 -21.19
CA ILE A 106 4.32 25.80 -19.76
C ILE A 106 3.24 24.93 -19.13
N ALA A 107 2.12 24.70 -19.81
CA ALA A 107 1.07 23.83 -19.31
C ALA A 107 1.57 22.38 -19.12
N ALA A 108 2.30 21.84 -20.09
CA ALA A 108 2.88 20.50 -19.99
C ALA A 108 3.90 20.39 -18.83
N TRP A 109 4.73 21.43 -18.64
CA TRP A 109 5.66 21.49 -17.52
C TRP A 109 4.95 21.54 -16.16
N VAL A 110 3.91 22.37 -16.02
CA VAL A 110 3.11 22.47 -14.79
C VAL A 110 2.39 21.14 -14.48
N LEU A 111 1.82 20.50 -15.50
CA LEU A 111 1.16 19.19 -15.33
C LEU A 111 2.14 18.11 -14.86
N ARG A 112 3.33 18.03 -15.46
CA ARG A 112 4.36 17.08 -15.02
C ARG A 112 4.79 17.32 -13.58
N GLN A 113 4.97 18.57 -13.19
CA GLN A 113 5.35 18.91 -11.82
C GLN A 113 4.23 18.58 -10.82
N ALA A 114 2.97 18.82 -11.18
CA ALA A 114 1.83 18.47 -10.36
C ALA A 114 1.72 16.94 -10.18
N ASP A 115 1.94 16.17 -11.26
CA ASP A 115 1.93 14.70 -11.21
C ASP A 115 3.04 14.16 -10.31
N GLN A 116 4.26 14.65 -10.45
CA GLN A 116 5.40 14.27 -9.59
C GLN A 116 5.13 14.57 -8.10
N SER A 117 4.59 15.74 -7.81
CA SER A 117 4.24 16.11 -6.43
C SER A 117 3.10 15.25 -5.87
N ALA A 118 2.12 14.88 -6.70
CA ALA A 118 1.05 13.97 -6.33
C ALA A 118 1.58 12.56 -6.01
N GLN A 119 2.54 12.06 -6.80
CA GLN A 119 3.19 10.77 -6.57
C GLN A 119 4.01 10.78 -5.27
N GLN A 120 4.77 11.83 -4.99
CA GLN A 120 5.54 11.99 -3.75
C GLN A 120 4.61 12.03 -2.53
N LEU A 121 3.50 12.76 -2.62
CA LEU A 121 2.49 12.83 -1.57
C LEU A 121 1.82 11.46 -1.34
N ALA A 122 1.47 10.75 -2.42
CA ALA A 122 0.89 9.42 -2.36
C ALA A 122 1.87 8.40 -1.73
N ALA A 123 3.16 8.42 -2.12
CA ALA A 123 4.20 7.58 -1.55
C ALA A 123 4.37 7.83 -0.04
N THR A 124 4.32 9.10 0.40
CA THR A 124 4.39 9.47 1.82
C THR A 124 3.17 8.96 2.59
N GLY A 125 1.96 9.18 2.08
CA GLY A 125 0.72 8.69 2.69
C GLY A 125 0.66 7.15 2.74
N GLN A 126 1.13 6.48 1.69
CA GLN A 126 1.24 5.02 1.68
C GLN A 126 2.27 4.53 2.70
N SER A 127 3.41 5.20 2.85
CA SER A 127 4.43 4.88 3.86
C SER A 127 3.87 5.00 5.28
N LEU A 128 3.07 6.03 5.54
CA LEU A 128 2.38 6.23 6.81
C LEU A 128 1.45 5.04 7.13
N MET A 129 0.60 4.64 6.18
CA MET A 129 -0.30 3.52 6.33
C MET A 129 0.46 2.20 6.52
N GLN A 130 1.53 1.97 5.75
CA GLN A 130 2.31 0.73 5.83
C GLN A 130 3.12 0.63 7.12
N SER A 131 3.57 1.73 7.71
CA SER A 131 4.25 1.71 9.02
C SER A 131 3.33 1.21 10.13
N GLN A 132 2.06 1.61 10.13
CA GLN A 132 1.06 1.15 11.09
C GLN A 132 0.64 -0.31 10.82
N ARG A 133 0.46 -0.68 9.54
CA ARG A 133 0.16 -2.06 9.16
C ARG A 133 1.29 -3.01 9.57
N LEU A 134 2.55 -2.60 9.41
CA LEU A 134 3.72 -3.35 9.84
C LEU A 134 3.70 -3.63 11.34
N ALA A 135 3.48 -2.63 12.18
CA ALA A 135 3.41 -2.80 13.63
C ALA A 135 2.30 -3.79 14.05
N LYS A 136 1.13 -3.71 13.39
CA LYS A 136 0.02 -4.64 13.61
C LYS A 136 0.36 -6.06 13.16
N SER A 137 0.86 -6.23 11.94
CA SER A 137 1.14 -7.55 11.37
C SER A 137 2.28 -8.26 12.09
N VAL A 138 3.32 -7.53 12.54
CA VAL A 138 4.38 -8.10 13.38
C VAL A 138 3.82 -8.60 14.71
N SER A 139 2.91 -7.87 15.34
CA SER A 139 2.26 -8.32 16.59
C SER A 139 1.43 -9.60 16.37
N GLN A 140 0.74 -9.72 15.24
CA GLN A 140 0.01 -10.93 14.87
C GLN A 140 0.94 -12.09 14.50
N ALA A 141 2.09 -11.81 13.87
CA ALA A 141 3.10 -12.83 13.56
C ALA A 141 3.70 -13.44 14.83
N LEU A 142 3.90 -12.65 15.89
CA LEU A 142 4.44 -13.13 17.16
C LEU A 142 3.53 -14.12 17.89
N VAL A 143 2.21 -14.00 17.74
CA VAL A 143 1.25 -14.99 18.27
C VAL A 143 1.08 -16.20 17.34
N GLY A 144 1.92 -16.30 16.31
CA GLY A 144 1.96 -17.44 15.39
C GLY A 144 0.81 -17.48 14.39
N SER A 145 0.28 -16.31 13.96
CA SER A 145 -0.71 -16.23 12.90
C SER A 145 -0.04 -16.35 11.52
N PRO A 146 -0.25 -17.46 10.77
CA PRO A 146 0.42 -17.63 9.47
C PRO A 146 0.09 -16.55 8.44
N GLN A 147 -1.10 -15.98 8.53
CA GLN A 147 -1.59 -14.96 7.61
C GLN A 147 -0.89 -13.60 7.80
N ALA A 148 -0.26 -13.37 8.94
CA ALA A 148 0.42 -12.12 9.23
C ALA A 148 1.78 -11.97 8.52
N PHE A 149 2.46 -13.07 8.21
CA PHE A 149 3.81 -13.04 7.62
C PHE A 149 3.87 -12.40 6.23
N PRO A 150 2.96 -12.71 5.27
CA PRO A 150 2.89 -11.98 4.01
C PRO A 150 2.70 -10.47 4.21
N ASP A 151 1.85 -10.07 5.17
CA ASP A 151 1.62 -8.66 5.49
C ASP A 151 2.87 -7.97 6.05
N VAL A 152 3.69 -8.67 6.85
CA VAL A 152 4.98 -8.15 7.34
C VAL A 152 5.92 -7.87 6.18
N VAL A 153 6.05 -8.81 5.23
CA VAL A 153 6.91 -8.66 4.04
C VAL A 153 6.42 -7.51 3.16
N GLU A 154 5.13 -7.48 2.86
CA GLU A 154 4.54 -6.43 2.02
C GLU A 154 4.71 -5.04 2.66
N SER A 155 4.31 -4.91 3.93
CA SER A 155 4.33 -3.61 4.61
C SER A 155 5.75 -3.07 4.76
N SER A 156 6.72 -3.91 5.16
CA SER A 156 8.12 -3.49 5.29
C SER A 156 8.74 -3.17 3.94
N GLY A 157 8.46 -3.98 2.90
CA GLY A 157 8.99 -3.78 1.56
C GLY A 157 8.45 -2.52 0.88
N VAL A 158 7.13 -2.26 0.98
CA VAL A 158 6.53 -1.04 0.42
C VAL A 158 6.99 0.20 1.16
N LEU A 159 7.05 0.16 2.51
CA LEU A 159 7.58 1.25 3.33
C LEU A 159 9.01 1.60 2.92
N ALA A 160 9.89 0.62 2.81
CA ALA A 160 11.29 0.81 2.44
C ALA A 160 11.43 1.35 1.00
N ARG A 161 10.68 0.81 0.05
CA ARG A 161 10.71 1.27 -1.36
C ARG A 161 10.27 2.72 -1.46
N ASN A 162 9.15 3.09 -0.85
CA ASN A 162 8.62 4.44 -0.93
C ASN A 162 9.56 5.47 -0.30
N ILE A 163 10.13 5.19 0.88
CA ILE A 163 11.06 6.11 1.53
C ILE A 163 12.36 6.24 0.73
N ARG A 164 12.89 5.15 0.18
CA ARG A 164 14.06 5.21 -0.71
C ARG A 164 13.75 5.99 -1.99
N ALA A 165 12.58 5.78 -2.57
CA ALA A 165 12.14 6.53 -3.76
C ALA A 165 11.99 8.03 -3.46
N LEU A 166 11.47 8.41 -2.29
CA LEU A 166 11.42 9.82 -1.86
C LEU A 166 12.82 10.41 -1.66
N SER A 167 13.78 9.63 -1.18
CA SER A 167 15.15 10.08 -0.91
C SER A 167 16.04 10.16 -2.15
N SER A 168 16.01 9.14 -3.02
CA SER A 168 16.92 8.99 -4.17
C SER A 168 16.24 9.11 -5.53
N GLY A 169 14.92 9.19 -5.55
CA GLY A 169 14.11 9.07 -6.77
C GLY A 169 13.91 7.61 -7.18
N ASP A 170 12.90 7.39 -8.00
CA ASP A 170 12.59 6.09 -8.61
C ASP A 170 12.19 6.31 -10.07
N ALA A 171 13.04 5.84 -10.99
CA ALA A 171 12.83 6.01 -12.42
C ALA A 171 11.66 5.16 -12.95
N GLU A 172 11.37 4.00 -12.34
CA GLU A 172 10.25 3.13 -12.74
C GLU A 172 8.90 3.77 -12.37
N LEU A 173 8.87 4.47 -11.24
CA LEU A 173 7.70 5.22 -10.79
C LEU A 173 7.65 6.63 -11.42
N GLY A 174 8.68 7.06 -12.13
CA GLY A 174 8.80 8.43 -12.66
C GLY A 174 8.84 9.50 -11.57
N MET A 175 9.21 9.12 -10.35
CA MET A 175 9.23 9.99 -9.18
C MET A 175 10.64 10.52 -8.94
N PRO A 176 10.87 11.85 -9.02
CA PRO A 176 12.15 12.44 -8.66
C PRO A 176 12.33 12.43 -7.14
N ALA A 177 13.61 12.42 -6.71
CA ALA A 177 13.96 12.61 -5.31
C ALA A 177 13.39 13.93 -4.77
N LEU A 178 13.05 13.92 -3.47
CA LEU A 178 12.69 15.15 -2.76
C LEU A 178 13.93 16.07 -2.65
N GLY A 179 13.72 17.37 -2.85
CA GLY A 179 14.80 18.35 -2.80
C GLY A 179 15.30 18.65 -1.37
N GLU A 180 16.36 19.46 -1.28
CA GLU A 180 17.00 19.89 -0.04
C GLU A 180 16.05 20.37 1.08
N PRO A 181 14.92 21.07 0.79
CA PRO A 181 14.00 21.49 1.85
C PRO A 181 13.41 20.36 2.69
N TYR A 182 13.38 19.13 2.17
CA TYR A 182 12.81 17.94 2.84
C TYR A 182 13.86 17.03 3.47
N LYS A 183 15.14 17.36 3.31
CA LYS A 183 16.24 16.56 3.81
C LYS A 183 16.20 16.31 5.33
N PRO A 184 15.87 17.29 6.18
CA PRO A 184 15.80 17.05 7.63
C PRO A 184 14.77 15.98 8.01
N GLU A 185 13.61 15.98 7.35
CA GLU A 185 12.56 14.98 7.58
C GLU A 185 12.98 13.61 7.07
N LEU A 186 13.62 13.53 5.89
CA LEU A 186 14.15 12.28 5.35
C LEU A 186 15.28 11.70 6.21
N ASP A 187 16.21 12.53 6.69
CA ASP A 187 17.30 12.13 7.58
C ASP A 187 16.78 11.56 8.91
N ALA A 188 15.60 12.01 9.37
CA ALA A 188 14.94 11.46 10.54
C ALA A 188 14.20 10.14 10.24
N VAL A 189 13.55 10.02 9.07
CA VAL A 189 12.71 8.87 8.67
C VAL A 189 13.54 7.67 8.25
N ILE A 190 14.62 7.86 7.47
CA ILE A 190 15.43 6.79 6.88
C ILE A 190 15.97 5.81 7.93
N PRO A 191 16.61 6.25 9.04
CA PRO A 191 17.13 5.33 10.04
C PRO A 191 16.04 4.49 10.71
N MET A 192 14.85 5.07 10.94
CA MET A 192 13.70 4.35 11.52
C MET A 192 13.16 3.31 10.55
N MET A 193 13.01 3.66 9.28
CA MET A 193 12.62 2.72 8.22
C MET A 193 13.60 1.56 8.10
N GLU A 194 14.91 1.84 8.09
CA GLU A 194 15.94 0.79 8.00
C GLU A 194 15.93 -0.16 9.21
N ARG A 195 15.69 0.38 10.42
CA ARG A 195 15.50 -0.47 11.60
C ARG A 195 14.24 -1.31 11.49
N ALA A 196 13.14 -0.73 11.03
CA ALA A 196 11.89 -1.45 10.83
C ALA A 196 12.05 -2.59 9.81
N GLU A 197 12.73 -2.34 8.69
CA GLU A 197 13.03 -3.34 7.65
C GLU A 197 13.91 -4.47 8.20
N ARG A 198 15.02 -4.15 8.90
CA ARG A 198 15.88 -5.16 9.52
C ARG A 198 15.12 -6.01 10.56
N ASN A 199 14.34 -5.38 11.42
CA ASN A 199 13.57 -6.07 12.44
C ASN A 199 12.44 -6.92 11.85
N ALA A 200 11.78 -6.46 10.78
CA ALA A 200 10.85 -7.29 10.01
C ALA A 200 11.55 -8.56 9.47
N GLY A 201 12.78 -8.41 8.95
CA GLY A 201 13.61 -9.55 8.53
C GLY A 201 13.91 -10.53 9.65
N VAL A 202 14.19 -10.04 10.88
CA VAL A 202 14.38 -10.91 12.06
C VAL A 202 13.11 -11.69 12.38
N VAL A 203 11.93 -11.05 12.39
CA VAL A 203 10.64 -11.71 12.62
C VAL A 203 10.39 -12.79 11.55
N MET A 204 10.65 -12.47 10.29
CA MET A 204 10.48 -13.40 9.16
C MET A 204 11.42 -14.61 9.26
N ALA A 205 12.66 -14.43 9.73
CA ALA A 205 13.59 -15.53 9.96
C ALA A 205 13.08 -16.52 11.02
N GLN A 206 12.22 -16.08 11.93
CA GLN A 206 11.61 -16.90 12.97
C GLN A 206 10.21 -17.42 12.60
N GLN A 207 9.73 -17.24 11.36
CA GLN A 207 8.37 -17.59 10.94
C GLN A 207 7.98 -19.03 11.32
N LYS A 208 8.85 -20.00 11.02
CA LYS A 208 8.59 -21.41 11.33
C LYS A 208 8.42 -21.65 12.84
N ILE A 209 9.31 -21.06 13.63
CA ILE A 209 9.29 -21.16 15.08
C ILE A 209 8.02 -20.52 15.64
N LEU A 210 7.72 -19.29 15.22
CA LEU A 210 6.54 -18.56 15.68
C LEU A 210 5.24 -19.31 15.36
N THR A 211 5.14 -19.88 14.15
CA THR A 211 3.97 -20.68 13.76
C THR A 211 3.85 -21.94 14.62
N GLN A 212 4.95 -22.70 14.82
CA GLN A 212 4.95 -23.90 15.65
C GLN A 212 4.59 -23.60 17.10
N VAL A 213 5.14 -22.52 17.66
CA VAL A 213 4.83 -22.09 19.03
C VAL A 213 3.37 -21.66 19.16
N GLY A 214 2.84 -20.93 18.18
CA GLY A 214 1.42 -20.56 18.15
C GLY A 214 0.49 -21.77 18.12
N ASP A 215 0.83 -22.81 17.34
CA ASP A 215 0.08 -24.06 17.29
C ASP A 215 0.17 -24.83 18.62
N ALA A 216 1.36 -24.90 19.20
CA ALA A 216 1.58 -25.54 20.49
C ALA A 216 0.77 -24.85 21.60
N LEU A 217 0.77 -23.52 21.66
CA LEU A 217 -0.01 -22.75 22.64
C LEU A 217 -1.52 -22.97 22.49
N ARG A 218 -2.03 -23.00 21.26
CA ARG A 218 -3.45 -23.31 21.00
C ARG A 218 -3.81 -24.71 21.45
N THR A 219 -2.92 -25.67 21.25
CA THR A 219 -3.12 -27.03 21.69
C THR A 219 -3.09 -27.14 23.21
N ILE A 220 -2.10 -26.55 23.90
CA ILE A 220 -2.03 -26.48 25.35
C ILE A 220 -3.29 -25.85 25.95
N ASN A 221 -3.76 -24.76 25.38
CA ASN A 221 -4.95 -24.05 25.85
C ASN A 221 -6.22 -24.95 25.76
N ARG A 222 -6.38 -25.71 24.68
CA ARG A 222 -7.47 -26.70 24.56
C ARG A 222 -7.32 -27.85 25.58
N GLN A 223 -6.13 -28.43 25.62
CA GLN A 223 -5.86 -29.57 26.54
C GLN A 223 -5.93 -29.17 28.02
N SER A 224 -5.69 -27.89 28.36
CA SER A 224 -5.79 -27.44 29.76
C SER A 224 -7.22 -27.51 30.30
N SER A 225 -8.25 -27.41 29.47
CA SER A 225 -9.64 -27.60 29.87
C SER A 225 -9.94 -29.07 30.18
N ASP A 226 -9.45 -29.96 29.34
CA ASP A 226 -9.62 -31.41 29.54
C ASP A 226 -8.83 -31.89 30.77
N LEU A 227 -7.59 -31.38 30.96
CA LEU A 227 -6.78 -31.64 32.15
C LEU A 227 -7.49 -31.16 33.43
N LEU A 228 -8.15 -29.99 33.37
CA LEU A 228 -8.90 -29.45 34.51
C LEU A 228 -10.08 -30.35 34.87
N GLU A 229 -10.88 -30.77 33.89
CA GLU A 229 -12.04 -31.65 34.11
C GLU A 229 -11.63 -32.98 34.78
N ILE A 230 -10.54 -33.60 34.29
CA ILE A 230 -10.05 -34.86 34.89
C ILE A 230 -9.48 -34.60 36.29
N ALA A 231 -8.74 -33.51 36.50
CA ALA A 231 -8.16 -33.16 37.80
C ALA A 231 -9.26 -32.90 38.86
N GLU A 232 -10.34 -32.19 38.47
CA GLU A 232 -11.53 -31.97 39.34
C GLU A 232 -12.22 -33.30 39.67
N THR A 233 -12.33 -34.21 38.69
CA THR A 233 -12.88 -35.56 38.92
C THR A 233 -12.04 -36.31 39.90
N VAL A 234 -10.71 -36.33 39.76
CA VAL A 234 -9.79 -36.95 40.72
C VAL A 234 -9.94 -36.34 42.12
N SER A 235 -10.01 -35.03 42.21
CA SER A 235 -10.21 -34.29 43.47
C SER A 235 -11.53 -34.68 44.15
N SER A 236 -12.63 -34.76 43.38
CA SER A 236 -13.94 -35.21 43.87
C SER A 236 -13.94 -36.64 44.34
N LEU A 237 -13.32 -37.56 43.62
CA LEU A 237 -13.18 -38.97 44.01
C LEU A 237 -12.39 -39.12 45.31
N LYS A 238 -11.28 -38.41 45.48
CA LYS A 238 -10.48 -38.41 46.72
C LYS A 238 -11.28 -37.91 47.92
N LEU A 239 -12.12 -36.88 47.73
CA LEU A 239 -13.03 -36.38 48.76
C LEU A 239 -14.09 -37.42 49.13
N GLN A 240 -14.72 -38.06 48.14
CA GLN A 240 -15.77 -39.08 48.37
C GLN A 240 -15.23 -40.32 49.10
N GLN A 241 -13.98 -40.67 48.84
CA GLN A 241 -13.29 -41.82 49.45
C GLN A 241 -12.77 -41.49 50.85
N ASN A 242 -12.95 -40.29 51.37
CA ASN A 242 -12.35 -39.82 52.62
C ASN A 242 -10.83 -40.09 52.66
N ALA A 243 -10.16 -39.80 51.55
CA ALA A 243 -8.72 -39.97 51.44
C ALA A 243 -7.95 -39.12 52.47
N PRO A 244 -6.68 -39.45 52.77
CA PRO A 244 -5.84 -38.66 53.68
C PRO A 244 -5.76 -37.17 53.21
N ALA A 245 -5.68 -36.26 54.18
CA ALA A 245 -5.62 -34.82 53.88
C ALA A 245 -4.49 -34.44 52.92
N SER A 246 -3.35 -35.17 52.96
CA SER A 246 -2.25 -34.97 52.00
C SER A 246 -2.66 -35.26 50.54
N GLU A 247 -3.46 -36.31 50.32
CA GLU A 247 -3.91 -36.70 48.98
C GLU A 247 -4.99 -35.76 48.47
N ILE A 248 -5.93 -35.33 49.33
CA ILE A 248 -6.92 -34.32 48.99
C ILE A 248 -6.24 -32.99 48.61
N SER A 249 -5.25 -32.56 49.41
CA SER A 249 -4.46 -31.39 49.12
C SER A 249 -3.70 -31.50 47.81
N ALA A 250 -3.07 -32.64 47.52
CA ALA A 250 -2.35 -32.91 46.28
C ALA A 250 -3.29 -32.89 45.07
N ALA A 251 -4.48 -33.46 45.16
CA ALA A 251 -5.49 -33.43 44.12
C ALA A 251 -5.98 -31.96 43.86
N GLY A 252 -6.18 -31.16 44.92
CA GLY A 252 -6.48 -29.75 44.80
C GLY A 252 -5.35 -28.94 44.17
N GLN A 253 -4.09 -29.31 44.41
CA GLN A 253 -2.94 -28.67 43.74
C GLN A 253 -2.89 -29.01 42.25
N LEU A 254 -3.29 -30.21 41.81
CA LEU A 254 -3.42 -30.52 40.38
C LEU A 254 -4.44 -29.63 39.71
N VAL A 255 -5.61 -29.42 40.32
CA VAL A 255 -6.63 -28.47 39.77
C VAL A 255 -6.06 -27.06 39.64
N MET A 256 -5.35 -26.56 40.65
CA MET A 256 -4.71 -25.25 40.60
C MET A 256 -3.65 -25.15 39.48
N LEU A 257 -2.82 -26.21 39.34
CA LEU A 257 -1.75 -26.24 38.33
C LEU A 257 -2.31 -26.29 36.91
N THR A 258 -3.41 -27.05 36.67
CA THR A 258 -4.06 -27.04 35.35
C THR A 258 -4.59 -25.66 34.97
N GLN A 259 -5.20 -24.94 35.91
CA GLN A 259 -5.66 -23.55 35.70
C GLN A 259 -4.47 -22.61 35.40
N ARG A 260 -3.34 -22.78 36.09
CA ARG A 260 -2.14 -21.95 35.84
C ARG A 260 -1.52 -22.23 34.48
N ILE A 261 -1.45 -23.52 34.07
CA ILE A 261 -0.96 -23.94 32.76
C ILE A 261 -1.83 -23.30 31.65
N GLY A 262 -3.15 -23.40 31.78
CA GLY A 262 -4.09 -22.80 30.85
C GLY A 262 -3.98 -21.27 30.80
N LYS A 263 -3.86 -20.63 31.98
CA LYS A 263 -3.64 -19.19 32.06
C LYS A 263 -2.35 -18.76 31.36
N SER A 264 -1.22 -19.45 31.63
CA SER A 264 0.06 -19.16 30.97
C SER A 264 -0.02 -19.31 29.45
N ALA A 265 -0.67 -20.36 28.95
CA ALA A 265 -0.87 -20.56 27.52
C ALA A 265 -1.71 -19.44 26.89
N ASN A 266 -2.74 -18.97 27.58
CA ASN A 266 -3.58 -17.87 27.13
C ASN A 266 -2.85 -16.51 27.16
N GLU A 267 -2.05 -16.25 28.19
CA GLU A 267 -1.20 -15.04 28.28
C GLU A 267 -0.20 -14.95 27.13
N PHE A 268 0.37 -16.08 26.71
CA PHE A 268 1.28 -16.13 25.56
C PHE A 268 0.59 -15.81 24.23
N GLN A 269 -0.72 -16.00 24.12
CA GLN A 269 -1.52 -15.64 22.95
C GLN A 269 -1.92 -14.16 22.91
N THR A 270 -1.61 -13.41 23.98
CA THR A 270 -1.86 -11.95 23.97
C THR A 270 -0.86 -11.21 23.07
N MET A 271 -1.23 -10.01 22.68
CA MET A 271 -0.43 -9.16 21.79
C MET A 271 0.98 -8.84 22.31
N GLU A 272 1.24 -9.10 23.58
CA GLU A 272 2.55 -8.86 24.21
C GLU A 272 3.57 -9.98 23.92
N GLY A 273 3.09 -11.14 23.43
CA GLY A 273 3.94 -12.29 23.06
C GLY A 273 4.51 -13.06 24.25
N VAL A 274 5.40 -14.00 23.97
CA VAL A 274 5.96 -14.94 24.97
C VAL A 274 7.12 -14.29 25.72
N SER A 275 7.00 -14.14 27.06
CA SER A 275 8.11 -13.71 27.90
C SER A 275 8.94 -14.91 28.41
N PRO A 276 10.29 -14.78 28.53
CA PRO A 276 11.14 -15.85 29.07
C PRO A 276 10.76 -16.29 30.48
N GLU A 277 10.33 -15.37 31.31
CA GLU A 277 9.87 -15.63 32.68
C GLU A 277 8.62 -16.50 32.70
N ALA A 278 7.64 -16.16 31.89
CA ALA A 278 6.39 -16.91 31.80
C ALA A 278 6.63 -18.34 31.26
N VAL A 279 7.58 -18.51 30.32
CA VAL A 279 8.00 -19.82 29.82
C VAL A 279 8.65 -20.65 30.93
N PHE A 280 9.52 -20.03 31.75
CA PHE A 280 10.12 -20.71 32.89
C PHE A 280 9.08 -21.15 33.91
N LEU A 281 8.09 -20.31 34.22
CA LEU A 281 7.00 -20.64 35.14
C LEU A 281 6.13 -21.78 34.59
N LEU A 282 5.81 -21.77 33.30
CA LEU A 282 5.10 -22.90 32.67
C LEU A 282 5.87 -24.22 32.82
N GLY A 283 7.19 -24.22 32.59
CA GLY A 283 8.03 -25.40 32.77
C GLY A 283 8.03 -25.91 34.20
N LYS A 284 8.08 -24.99 35.18
CA LYS A 284 8.01 -25.33 36.60
C LYS A 284 6.66 -25.94 36.97
N ASP A 285 5.55 -25.34 36.49
CA ASP A 285 4.21 -25.82 36.78
C ASP A 285 3.95 -27.22 36.18
N LEU A 286 4.45 -27.46 34.98
CA LEU A 286 4.39 -28.76 34.33
C LEU A 286 5.18 -29.83 35.10
N ASN A 287 6.37 -29.53 35.61
CA ASN A 287 7.14 -30.47 36.41
C ASN A 287 6.43 -30.78 37.73
N SER A 288 5.93 -29.75 38.43
CA SER A 288 5.19 -29.99 39.69
C SER A 288 3.91 -30.79 39.46
N PHE A 289 3.21 -30.53 38.32
CA PHE A 289 2.02 -31.30 37.95
C PHE A 289 2.35 -32.81 37.79
N LYS A 290 3.41 -33.11 37.06
CA LYS A 290 3.86 -34.51 36.88
C LYS A 290 4.17 -35.22 38.20
N GLU A 291 4.98 -34.56 39.03
CA GLU A 291 5.37 -35.12 40.31
C GLU A 291 4.17 -35.45 41.19
N ILE A 292 3.20 -34.56 41.27
CA ILE A 292 1.98 -34.76 42.06
C ILE A 292 1.08 -35.84 41.45
N ALA A 293 0.84 -35.84 40.13
CA ALA A 293 -0.02 -36.78 39.45
C ALA A 293 0.55 -38.21 39.57
N GLN A 294 1.87 -38.39 39.33
CA GLN A 294 2.55 -39.65 39.54
C GLN A 294 2.57 -40.10 41.00
N GLY A 295 2.83 -39.17 41.94
CA GLY A 295 2.80 -39.42 43.35
C GLY A 295 1.44 -39.89 43.86
N LEU A 296 0.32 -39.36 43.31
CA LEU A 296 -1.01 -39.84 43.60
C LEU A 296 -1.28 -41.24 43.01
N LEU A 297 -0.75 -41.53 41.81
CA LEU A 297 -0.95 -42.80 41.12
C LEU A 297 -0.17 -43.94 41.80
N ASP A 298 1.14 -43.76 41.97
CA ASP A 298 2.08 -44.80 42.35
C ASP A 298 2.59 -44.70 43.80
N GLY A 299 2.27 -43.60 44.48
CA GLY A 299 2.78 -43.22 45.78
C GLY A 299 4.07 -42.39 45.70
N SER A 300 4.27 -41.49 46.64
CA SER A 300 5.48 -40.70 46.81
C SER A 300 5.76 -40.45 48.28
N PRO A 301 6.83 -41.04 48.85
CA PRO A 301 7.23 -40.78 50.22
C PRO A 301 7.60 -39.30 50.46
N GLU A 302 8.18 -38.63 49.44
CA GLU A 302 8.60 -37.24 49.49
C GLU A 302 7.39 -36.29 49.62
N LEU A 303 6.30 -36.61 48.92
CA LEU A 303 5.04 -35.85 48.98
C LEU A 303 4.08 -36.41 50.06
N ARG A 304 4.47 -37.48 50.77
CA ARG A 304 3.63 -38.19 51.75
C ARG A 304 2.31 -38.68 51.14
N LEU A 305 2.40 -39.20 49.90
CA LEU A 305 1.27 -39.76 49.16
C LEU A 305 1.35 -41.28 49.14
N THR A 306 0.21 -41.94 49.30
CA THR A 306 0.09 -43.38 49.13
C THR A 306 -0.43 -43.70 47.75
N ALA A 307 -0.02 -44.86 47.19
CA ALA A 307 -0.50 -45.29 45.88
C ALA A 307 -2.02 -45.46 45.87
N THR A 308 -2.67 -44.90 44.85
CA THR A 308 -4.12 -45.02 44.65
C THR A 308 -4.50 -46.46 44.35
N LYS A 309 -5.40 -47.06 45.17
CA LYS A 309 -5.87 -48.44 45.04
C LYS A 309 -7.23 -48.55 44.34
N ASP A 310 -8.03 -47.48 44.38
CA ASP A 310 -9.34 -47.43 43.76
C ASP A 310 -9.20 -47.44 42.25
N ALA A 311 -9.90 -48.35 41.59
CA ALA A 311 -9.78 -48.57 40.15
C ALA A 311 -10.23 -47.35 39.34
N GLN A 312 -11.31 -46.70 39.76
CA GLN A 312 -11.86 -45.53 39.04
C GLN A 312 -10.93 -44.31 39.14
N THR A 313 -10.42 -44.03 40.35
CA THR A 313 -9.47 -42.94 40.55
C THR A 313 -8.14 -43.21 39.83
N ARG A 314 -7.71 -44.49 39.79
CA ARG A 314 -6.51 -44.88 39.06
C ARG A 314 -6.65 -44.65 37.56
N GLU A 315 -7.78 -45.07 36.99
CA GLU A 315 -8.10 -44.81 35.56
C GLU A 315 -8.05 -43.35 35.23
N GLN A 316 -8.66 -42.46 36.07
CA GLN A 316 -8.61 -41.01 35.86
C GLN A 316 -7.19 -40.45 35.97
N LEU A 317 -6.38 -40.90 36.90
CA LEU A 317 -4.98 -40.48 37.03
C LEU A 317 -4.12 -40.94 35.84
N GLU A 318 -4.33 -42.14 35.32
CA GLU A 318 -3.65 -42.67 34.14
C GLU A 318 -4.05 -41.82 32.88
N ALA A 319 -5.32 -41.52 32.72
CA ALA A 319 -5.82 -40.60 31.65
C ALA A 319 -5.21 -39.21 31.79
N LEU A 320 -5.16 -38.67 33.00
CA LEU A 320 -4.58 -37.38 33.32
C LEU A 320 -3.08 -37.31 32.94
N ILE A 321 -2.32 -38.31 33.30
CA ILE A 321 -0.87 -38.42 33.00
C ILE A 321 -0.65 -38.53 31.49
N LYS A 322 -1.46 -39.33 30.79
CA LYS A 322 -1.37 -39.43 29.33
C LYS A 322 -1.58 -38.10 28.66
N LEU A 323 -2.64 -37.38 28.99
CA LEU A 323 -2.94 -36.05 28.43
C LEU A 323 -1.86 -35.03 28.82
N TYR A 324 -1.32 -35.14 30.04
CA TYR A 324 -0.19 -34.32 30.47
C TYR A 324 1.05 -34.52 29.58
N GLU A 325 1.42 -35.78 29.24
CA GLU A 325 2.62 -36.04 28.42
C GLU A 325 2.45 -35.47 26.99
N GLU A 326 1.23 -35.44 26.45
CA GLU A 326 0.91 -34.76 25.21
C GLU A 326 1.11 -33.25 25.36
N THR A 327 0.56 -32.63 26.42
CA THR A 327 0.71 -31.20 26.73
C THR A 327 2.18 -30.82 26.95
N ARG A 328 2.94 -31.66 27.64
CA ARG A 328 4.39 -31.48 27.86
C ARG A 328 5.18 -31.49 26.56
N THR A 329 4.80 -32.34 25.61
CA THR A 329 5.45 -32.37 24.29
C THR A 329 5.29 -31.02 23.57
N GLN A 330 4.10 -30.43 23.62
CA GLN A 330 3.85 -29.10 23.05
C GLN A 330 4.64 -28.01 23.80
N ALA A 331 4.69 -28.07 25.12
CA ALA A 331 5.46 -27.10 25.92
C ALA A 331 6.96 -27.21 25.66
N SER A 332 7.49 -28.43 25.42
CA SER A 332 8.90 -28.63 25.07
C SER A 332 9.29 -27.96 23.74
N ALA A 333 8.37 -27.92 22.81
CA ALA A 333 8.60 -27.18 21.53
C ALA A 333 8.75 -25.68 21.78
N ILE A 334 8.03 -25.10 22.75
CA ILE A 334 8.14 -23.67 23.14
C ILE A 334 9.51 -23.45 23.83
N LEU A 335 9.83 -24.28 24.82
CA LEU A 335 11.07 -24.18 25.59
C LEU A 335 12.33 -24.33 24.71
N GLY A 336 12.31 -25.26 23.75
CA GLY A 336 13.41 -25.47 22.80
C GLY A 336 13.66 -24.32 21.82
N ASN A 337 12.70 -23.42 21.66
CA ASN A 337 12.77 -22.29 20.70
C ASN A 337 12.84 -20.91 21.39
N LEU A 338 13.14 -20.87 22.68
CA LEU A 338 13.10 -19.66 23.49
C LEU A 338 13.96 -18.51 22.92
N GLN A 339 15.16 -18.82 22.41
CA GLN A 339 16.06 -17.80 21.85
C GLN A 339 15.46 -17.13 20.60
N GLY A 340 14.84 -17.92 19.72
CA GLY A 340 14.15 -17.37 18.54
C GLY A 340 12.96 -16.49 18.91
N LEU A 341 12.20 -16.88 19.94
CA LEU A 341 11.09 -16.11 20.48
C LEU A 341 11.56 -14.76 21.07
N VAL A 342 12.65 -14.78 21.84
CA VAL A 342 13.24 -13.55 22.40
C VAL A 342 13.67 -12.60 21.30
N SER A 343 14.41 -13.09 20.29
CA SER A 343 14.85 -12.26 19.16
C SER A 343 13.68 -11.67 18.38
N ALA A 344 12.63 -12.45 18.14
CA ALA A 344 11.42 -11.94 17.46
C ALA A 344 10.70 -10.88 18.30
N ARG A 345 10.65 -11.05 19.62
CA ARG A 345 10.03 -10.09 20.54
C ARG A 345 10.81 -8.77 20.61
N GLU A 346 12.14 -8.83 20.67
CA GLU A 346 12.99 -7.64 20.63
C GLU A 346 12.80 -6.86 19.33
N ALA A 347 12.72 -7.59 18.21
CA ALA A 347 12.45 -7.01 16.90
C ALA A 347 11.06 -6.33 16.86
N GLN A 348 10.01 -6.99 17.37
CA GLN A 348 8.68 -6.43 17.52
C GLN A 348 8.70 -5.15 18.38
N SER A 349 9.31 -5.21 19.55
CA SER A 349 9.37 -4.09 20.49
C SER A 349 10.04 -2.87 19.84
N SER A 350 11.10 -3.08 19.06
CA SER A 350 11.76 -2.03 18.31
C SER A 350 10.83 -1.42 17.23
N ILE A 351 10.11 -2.25 16.45
CA ILE A 351 9.16 -1.77 15.44
C ILE A 351 8.03 -0.97 16.08
N ILE A 352 7.46 -1.45 17.18
CA ILE A 352 6.38 -0.75 17.88
C ILE A 352 6.88 0.56 18.50
N SER A 353 8.06 0.56 19.13
CA SER A 353 8.68 1.76 19.70
C SER A 353 8.95 2.84 18.66
N ASP A 354 9.40 2.44 17.46
CA ASP A 354 9.67 3.36 16.36
C ASP A 354 8.41 3.77 15.58
N SER A 355 7.28 3.04 15.70
CA SER A 355 6.09 3.26 14.88
C SER A 355 5.47 4.63 15.07
N GLU A 356 5.36 5.11 16.32
CA GLU A 356 4.78 6.42 16.61
C GLU A 356 5.71 7.59 16.24
N PRO A 357 7.02 7.57 16.56
CA PRO A 357 7.97 8.54 16.02
C PRO A 357 7.98 8.59 14.48
N LEU A 358 8.01 7.43 13.82
CA LEU A 358 8.00 7.35 12.36
C LEU A 358 6.71 7.94 11.78
N ARG A 359 5.56 7.63 12.38
CA ARG A 359 4.27 8.19 11.99
C ARG A 359 4.29 9.72 12.03
N ARG A 360 4.77 10.32 13.13
CA ARG A 360 4.83 11.78 13.29
C ARG A 360 5.75 12.44 12.27
N GLN A 361 6.88 11.82 11.97
CA GLN A 361 7.80 12.36 10.96
C GLN A 361 7.20 12.26 9.55
N LEU A 362 6.53 11.16 9.22
CA LEU A 362 5.83 11.01 7.94
C LEU A 362 4.63 11.96 7.80
N GLU A 363 3.87 12.19 8.88
CA GLU A 363 2.80 13.20 8.89
C GLU A 363 3.36 14.61 8.67
N GLY A 364 4.44 14.97 9.36
CA GLY A 364 5.12 16.25 9.14
C GLY A 364 5.63 16.42 7.71
N LEU A 365 6.21 15.36 7.13
CA LEU A 365 6.63 15.35 5.72
C LEU A 365 5.43 15.50 4.78
N GLN A 366 4.33 14.79 5.05
CA GLN A 366 3.09 14.87 4.28
C GLN A 366 2.47 16.28 4.31
N ASP A 367 2.41 16.89 5.49
CA ASP A 367 1.88 18.26 5.67
C ASP A 367 2.73 19.28 4.91
N LYS A 368 4.04 19.13 4.97
CA LYS A 368 4.98 19.99 4.25
C LYS A 368 4.86 19.83 2.74
N LEU A 369 4.74 18.59 2.24
CA LEU A 369 4.48 18.30 0.82
C LEU A 369 3.13 18.88 0.39
N SER A 370 2.07 18.66 1.15
CA SER A 370 0.72 19.13 0.81
C SER A 370 0.62 20.66 0.75
N SER A 371 1.34 21.34 1.64
CA SER A 371 1.39 22.81 1.64
C SER A 371 2.10 23.40 0.41
N GLN A 372 2.96 22.61 -0.24
CA GLN A 372 3.72 23.01 -1.43
C GLN A 372 3.18 22.46 -2.75
N THR A 373 2.19 21.56 -2.70
CA THR A 373 1.62 20.89 -3.90
C THR A 373 0.64 21.77 -4.69
N GLY A 374 0.31 22.95 -4.23
CA GLY A 374 -0.50 23.92 -4.98
C GLY A 374 0.28 24.51 -6.17
N LEU A 375 -0.45 24.97 -7.20
CA LEU A 375 0.13 25.82 -8.25
C LEU A 375 0.83 26.99 -7.56
N GLY A 376 2.15 27.03 -7.60
CA GLY A 376 2.93 28.13 -7.05
C GLY A 376 2.51 29.45 -7.71
N ALA A 377 2.53 30.54 -6.97
CA ALA A 377 2.17 31.86 -7.50
C ALA A 377 2.92 32.19 -8.81
N GLY A 378 4.16 31.72 -8.95
CA GLY A 378 4.96 31.85 -10.15
C GLY A 378 4.43 31.05 -11.36
N GLN A 379 3.96 29.83 -11.14
CA GLN A 379 3.37 28.98 -12.19
C GLN A 379 2.03 29.52 -12.66
N PHE A 380 1.20 29.99 -11.73
CA PHE A 380 -0.06 30.66 -12.05
C PHE A 380 0.18 31.93 -12.81
N ALA A 381 1.15 32.76 -12.39
CA ALA A 381 1.53 33.98 -13.09
C ALA A 381 2.06 33.69 -14.51
N ALA A 382 2.89 32.65 -14.68
CA ALA A 382 3.40 32.24 -15.98
C ALA A 382 2.29 31.80 -16.95
N LEU A 383 1.34 30.99 -16.48
CA LEU A 383 0.17 30.57 -17.27
C LEU A 383 -0.74 31.77 -17.61
N ALA A 384 -0.98 32.64 -16.64
CA ALA A 384 -1.80 33.83 -16.83
C ALA A 384 -1.18 34.80 -17.84
N LEU A 385 0.13 35.08 -17.76
CA LEU A 385 0.87 35.91 -18.69
C LEU A 385 0.89 35.33 -20.11
N ALA A 386 1.15 34.01 -20.23
CA ALA A 386 1.14 33.35 -21.53
C ALA A 386 -0.28 33.35 -22.16
N GLY A 387 -1.32 33.10 -21.36
CA GLY A 387 -2.71 33.19 -21.81
C GLY A 387 -3.11 34.59 -22.22
N LEU A 388 -2.72 35.60 -21.44
CA LEU A 388 -2.95 37.01 -21.76
C LEU A 388 -2.25 37.43 -23.07
N PHE A 389 -1.01 36.96 -23.27
CA PHE A 389 -0.26 37.24 -24.51
C PHE A 389 -0.97 36.64 -25.73
N VAL A 390 -1.42 35.41 -25.69
CA VAL A 390 -2.18 34.75 -26.76
C VAL A 390 -3.48 35.51 -27.04
N LEU A 391 -4.19 35.94 -26.00
CA LEU A 391 -5.43 36.70 -26.10
C LEU A 391 -5.20 38.08 -26.75
N LEU A 392 -4.13 38.79 -26.37
CA LEU A 392 -3.76 40.06 -26.97
C LEU A 392 -3.41 39.93 -28.47
N CYS A 393 -2.68 38.87 -28.85
CA CYS A 393 -2.41 38.56 -30.26
C CYS A 393 -3.71 38.30 -31.04
N GLY A 394 -4.65 37.54 -30.47
CA GLY A 394 -5.96 37.28 -31.07
C GLY A 394 -6.79 38.55 -31.29
N ILE A 395 -6.84 39.44 -30.29
CA ILE A 395 -7.49 40.76 -30.39
C ILE A 395 -6.80 41.63 -31.46
N GLY A 396 -5.46 41.59 -31.51
CA GLY A 396 -4.68 42.32 -32.53
C GLY A 396 -5.05 41.87 -33.95
N ILE A 397 -5.11 40.56 -34.19
CA ILE A 397 -5.52 39.98 -35.48
C ILE A 397 -6.94 40.45 -35.85
N SER A 398 -7.88 40.33 -34.92
CA SER A 398 -9.27 40.74 -35.13
C SER A 398 -9.39 42.23 -35.46
N ARG A 399 -8.63 43.10 -34.76
CA ARG A 399 -8.57 44.54 -35.07
C ARG A 399 -8.00 44.82 -36.45
N VAL A 400 -6.91 44.18 -36.86
CA VAL A 400 -6.33 44.35 -38.20
C VAL A 400 -7.35 43.93 -39.27
N GLN A 401 -8.07 42.83 -39.10
CA GLN A 401 -9.11 42.41 -40.04
C GLN A 401 -10.26 43.39 -40.14
N LEU A 402 -10.71 43.96 -39.02
CA LEU A 402 -11.78 44.99 -39.01
C LEU A 402 -11.36 46.27 -39.67
N LEU A 403 -10.11 46.70 -39.49
CA LEU A 403 -9.58 47.92 -40.15
C LEU A 403 -9.40 47.70 -41.66
N ASP A 404 -8.89 46.55 -42.07
CA ASP A 404 -8.75 46.19 -43.49
C ASP A 404 -10.10 46.08 -44.21
N SER A 405 -11.14 45.52 -43.55
CA SER A 405 -12.49 45.42 -44.11
C SER A 405 -13.15 46.76 -44.24
N ARG A 406 -12.94 47.73 -43.31
CA ARG A 406 -13.47 49.11 -43.39
C ARG A 406 -12.77 49.91 -44.47
N GLY A 407 -11.44 49.78 -44.62
CA GLY A 407 -10.68 50.43 -45.69
C GLY A 407 -11.16 49.96 -47.07
N ARG A 408 -11.44 48.70 -47.29
CA ARG A 408 -11.96 48.16 -48.54
C ARG A 408 -13.38 48.60 -48.83
N GLN A 409 -14.23 48.81 -47.80
CA GLN A 409 -15.57 49.32 -47.97
C GLN A 409 -15.56 50.84 -48.38
N ALA A 410 -14.68 51.62 -47.73
CA ALA A 410 -14.50 53.06 -48.05
C ALA A 410 -13.87 53.34 -49.46
N ALA A 411 -13.11 52.34 -49.98
CA ALA A 411 -12.54 52.42 -51.34
C ALA A 411 -13.51 51.95 -52.43
N ALA A 412 -14.65 51.36 -52.05
CA ALA A 412 -15.69 50.85 -52.96
C ALA A 412 -16.91 51.83 -53.11
N GLU A 413 -16.99 52.89 -52.25
CA GLU A 413 -17.92 54.00 -52.36
C GLU A 413 -17.26 55.21 -53.12
#